data_2dcc2ac21eaef405db8de7297679f780
#
_entry.id   2dcc2ac21eaef405db8de7297679f780
#
_cell.length_a   1.000
_cell.length_b   1.000
_cell.length_c   1.000
_cell.angle_alpha   90.00
_cell.angle_beta   90.00
_cell.angle_gamma   90.00
#
_symmetry.space_group_name_H-M   'P 1'
#
loop_
_entity.id
_entity.type
_entity.pdbx_description
1 polymer ?
#
loop_
_entity_poly.entity_id
_entity_poly.type
_entity_poly.pdbx_seq_one_letter_code
_entity_poly.pdbx_strand_id
1 'polypeptide(L)'
;EMSASLVGSEMCIRDSRNTVVKALCLHVAHTCNLNCSYCFASQGRYQGDRALMSFEVGKRAMDFLIENSGTRRNLEVDFFGGEPLMNFDMVKKLVAYCREQEKIHNKNFRFTMTTNGMLIDDDVIDFCNKECHNVVLSLDGRKEVNDRFRKDYAGHGSYDTIVPKFQEFVKKRGDKNYYMRGTYTHYNTDFTNDIFHMADLGFTELSMEPVVSKPGDPSALTEEDLPILKEQYEILAKEMIKRNR
;
A
#
# COMPACT_ATOMS: atom_id res chain seq x y z
N GLU A 1 16.19 -28.27 -1.54
CA GLU A 1 15.20 -27.81 -0.57
C GLU A 1 15.89 -26.85 0.38
N MET A 2 15.65 -25.57 0.14
CA MET A 2 16.30 -24.54 0.94
C MET A 2 15.64 -24.44 2.32
N SER A 3 16.43 -24.49 3.36
CA SER A 3 16.03 -24.34 4.76
C SER A 3 15.54 -22.93 5.13
N ALA A 4 15.05 -22.15 4.16
CA ALA A 4 14.39 -20.86 4.41
C ALA A 4 13.18 -20.99 5.35
N SER A 5 12.58 -22.17 5.39
CA SER A 5 11.51 -22.50 6.33
C SER A 5 11.99 -22.60 7.80
N LEU A 6 13.25 -22.94 8.05
CA LEU A 6 13.78 -23.09 9.41
C LEU A 6 14.12 -21.74 10.05
N VAL A 7 14.65 -20.78 9.28
CA VAL A 7 14.91 -19.43 9.79
C VAL A 7 13.59 -18.69 10.05
N GLY A 8 12.60 -18.86 9.16
CA GLY A 8 11.26 -18.35 9.35
C GLY A 8 10.52 -18.98 10.54
N SER A 9 10.70 -20.29 10.77
CA SER A 9 10.03 -20.99 11.87
C SER A 9 10.60 -20.62 13.25
N GLU A 10 11.91 -20.42 13.40
CA GLU A 10 12.49 -19.95 14.66
C GLU A 10 12.10 -18.52 15.00
N MET A 11 12.07 -17.62 14.02
CA MET A 11 11.55 -16.25 14.23
C MET A 11 10.07 -16.26 14.58
N CYS A 12 9.25 -17.03 13.88
CA CYS A 12 7.83 -17.19 14.18
C CYS A 12 7.61 -17.82 15.57
N ILE A 13 8.43 -18.78 16.00
CA ILE A 13 8.32 -19.41 17.32
C ILE A 13 8.74 -18.44 18.45
N ARG A 14 9.73 -17.58 18.21
CA ARG A 14 10.11 -16.54 19.17
C ARG A 14 9.06 -15.44 19.27
N ASP A 15 8.50 -15.00 18.15
CA ASP A 15 7.42 -14.00 18.12
C ASP A 15 6.12 -14.57 18.71
N SER A 16 5.80 -15.82 18.51
CA SER A 16 4.64 -16.47 19.11
C SER A 16 4.74 -16.65 20.66
N ARG A 17 5.94 -16.58 21.21
CA ARG A 17 6.14 -16.57 22.68
C ARG A 17 5.95 -15.18 23.30
N ASN A 18 6.08 -14.13 22.52
CA ASN A 18 5.75 -12.77 22.93
C ASN A 18 4.37 -12.44 22.36
N THR A 19 3.33 -12.67 23.14
CA THR A 19 1.91 -12.43 22.79
C THR A 19 1.55 -10.95 22.59
N VAL A 20 2.49 -10.13 22.11
CA VAL A 20 2.30 -8.69 21.96
C VAL A 20 2.01 -8.36 20.51
N VAL A 21 0.79 -7.90 20.25
CA VAL A 21 0.37 -7.39 18.93
C VAL A 21 0.98 -6.00 18.71
N LYS A 22 1.63 -5.81 17.55
CA LYS A 22 2.30 -4.55 17.18
C LYS A 22 1.47 -3.73 16.20
N ALA A 23 0.83 -4.40 15.26
CA ALA A 23 0.23 -3.77 14.09
C ALA A 23 -1.04 -4.50 13.65
N LEU A 24 -1.94 -3.76 13.00
CA LEU A 24 -3.10 -4.30 12.27
C LEU A 24 -3.15 -3.72 10.86
N CYS A 25 -3.40 -4.59 9.89
CA CYS A 25 -3.85 -4.18 8.58
C CYS A 25 -5.37 -4.32 8.52
N LEU A 26 -6.07 -3.19 8.38
CA LEU A 26 -7.53 -3.15 8.36
C LEU A 26 -8.05 -3.01 6.94
N HIS A 27 -8.73 -4.02 6.45
CA HIS A 27 -9.45 -3.97 5.19
C HIS A 27 -10.78 -3.23 5.39
N VAL A 28 -10.70 -1.90 5.41
CA VAL A 28 -11.87 -1.05 5.74
C VAL A 28 -12.91 -0.99 4.63
N ALA A 29 -12.54 -1.40 3.41
CA ALA A 29 -13.46 -1.49 2.28
C ALA A 29 -13.23 -2.79 1.49
N HIS A 30 -14.21 -3.67 1.44
CA HIS A 30 -14.26 -4.83 0.54
C HIS A 30 -14.91 -4.44 -0.80
N THR A 31 -14.51 -3.28 -1.31
CA THR A 31 -14.91 -2.76 -2.62
C THR A 31 -13.85 -1.80 -3.13
N CYS A 32 -13.79 -1.60 -4.45
CA CYS A 32 -12.85 -0.69 -5.09
C CYS A 32 -13.55 0.02 -6.25
N ASN A 33 -13.14 1.24 -6.53
CA ASN A 33 -13.58 2.03 -7.69
C ASN A 33 -12.74 1.76 -8.95
N LEU A 34 -11.66 0.98 -8.84
CA LEU A 34 -10.90 0.45 -9.97
C LEU A 34 -11.11 -1.06 -10.13
N ASN A 35 -10.93 -1.52 -11.37
CA ASN A 35 -11.04 -2.92 -11.79
C ASN A 35 -9.68 -3.42 -12.30
N CYS A 36 -8.64 -3.30 -11.47
CA CYS A 36 -7.28 -3.69 -11.85
C CYS A 36 -7.21 -5.18 -12.18
N SER A 37 -6.68 -5.53 -13.35
CA SER A 37 -6.70 -6.92 -13.85
C SER A 37 -5.82 -7.87 -13.04
N TYR A 38 -4.71 -7.41 -12.48
CA TYR A 38 -3.81 -8.21 -11.63
C TYR A 38 -4.19 -8.21 -10.14
N CYS A 39 -5.35 -7.66 -9.76
CA CYS A 39 -5.68 -7.44 -8.35
C CYS A 39 -5.82 -8.77 -7.59
N PHE A 40 -4.89 -9.04 -6.67
CA PHE A 40 -4.92 -10.22 -5.81
C PHE A 40 -6.15 -10.26 -4.88
N ALA A 41 -6.72 -9.08 -4.58
CA ALA A 41 -7.88 -8.90 -3.72
C ALA A 41 -9.23 -9.02 -4.47
N SER A 42 -9.24 -9.45 -5.73
CA SER A 42 -10.45 -9.53 -6.57
C SER A 42 -11.25 -8.21 -6.55
N GLN A 43 -10.58 -7.11 -6.87
CA GLN A 43 -11.10 -5.73 -6.83
C GLN A 43 -11.68 -5.36 -5.44
N GLY A 44 -10.99 -5.80 -4.42
CA GLY A 44 -11.32 -5.54 -3.01
C GLY A 44 -12.31 -6.52 -2.37
N ARG A 45 -12.90 -7.45 -3.13
CA ARG A 45 -13.88 -8.41 -2.58
C ARG A 45 -13.26 -9.53 -1.75
N TYR A 46 -11.98 -9.84 -1.94
CA TYR A 46 -11.29 -10.94 -1.26
C TYR A 46 -12.06 -12.27 -1.34
N GLN A 47 -12.68 -12.55 -2.50
CA GLN A 47 -13.56 -13.70 -2.77
C GLN A 47 -14.86 -13.73 -1.95
N GLY A 48 -15.22 -12.61 -1.28
CA GLY A 48 -16.47 -12.45 -0.54
C GLY A 48 -17.38 -11.39 -1.16
N ASP A 49 -18.37 -10.95 -0.39
CA ASP A 49 -19.28 -9.89 -0.77
C ASP A 49 -18.63 -8.51 -0.69
N ARG A 50 -19.14 -7.56 -1.49
CA ARG A 50 -18.77 -6.15 -1.37
C ARG A 50 -19.38 -5.59 -0.10
N ALA A 51 -18.55 -5.04 0.75
CA ALA A 51 -18.94 -4.45 2.03
C ALA A 51 -18.02 -3.31 2.44
N LEU A 52 -18.52 -2.44 3.30
CA LEU A 52 -17.73 -1.45 4.01
C LEU A 52 -17.70 -1.82 5.50
N MET A 53 -16.53 -1.68 6.13
CA MET A 53 -16.38 -1.93 7.55
C MET A 53 -17.23 -0.94 8.34
N SER A 54 -18.02 -1.43 9.31
CA SER A 54 -18.72 -0.53 10.24
C SER A 54 -17.76 0.04 11.27
N PHE A 55 -18.15 1.17 11.88
CA PHE A 55 -17.37 1.78 12.96
C PHE A 55 -17.20 0.83 14.15
N GLU A 56 -18.22 0.06 14.48
CA GLU A 56 -18.21 -0.89 15.59
C GLU A 56 -17.17 -1.99 15.39
N VAL A 57 -17.06 -2.51 14.17
CA VAL A 57 -16.04 -3.51 13.81
C VAL A 57 -14.64 -2.89 13.89
N GLY A 58 -14.45 -1.71 13.30
CA GLY A 58 -13.18 -0.99 13.38
C GLY A 58 -12.78 -0.68 14.81
N LYS A 59 -13.72 -0.17 15.63
CA LYS A 59 -13.51 0.09 17.05
C LYS A 59 -13.07 -1.17 17.79
N ARG A 60 -13.76 -2.29 17.58
CA ARG A 60 -13.41 -3.57 18.22
C ARG A 60 -12.00 -4.04 17.84
N ALA A 61 -11.58 -3.82 16.59
CA ALA A 61 -10.22 -4.13 16.16
C ALA A 61 -9.18 -3.26 16.88
N MET A 62 -9.46 -1.97 17.10
CA MET A 62 -8.58 -1.08 17.86
C MET A 62 -8.51 -1.47 19.34
N ASP A 63 -9.64 -1.78 19.94
CA ASP A 63 -9.68 -2.29 21.32
C ASP A 63 -8.83 -3.55 21.46
N PHE A 64 -8.97 -4.49 20.54
CA PHE A 64 -8.14 -5.70 20.47
C PHE A 64 -6.64 -5.37 20.39
N LEU A 65 -6.24 -4.43 19.52
CA LEU A 65 -4.85 -4.02 19.38
C LEU A 65 -4.30 -3.43 20.69
N ILE A 66 -5.09 -2.57 21.36
CA ILE A 66 -4.72 -1.98 22.66
C ILE A 66 -4.55 -3.06 23.72
N GLU A 67 -5.57 -3.92 23.89
CA GLU A 67 -5.61 -4.99 24.89
C GLU A 67 -4.44 -5.98 24.75
N ASN A 68 -4.03 -6.27 23.51
CA ASN A 68 -3.01 -7.27 23.21
C ASN A 68 -1.62 -6.69 22.92
N SER A 69 -1.43 -5.38 23.08
CA SER A 69 -0.15 -4.71 22.83
C SER A 69 0.79 -4.64 24.03
N GLY A 70 0.36 -5.11 25.20
CA GLY A 70 1.15 -5.10 26.44
C GLY A 70 1.69 -3.69 26.75
N THR A 71 2.96 -3.60 27.07
CA THR A 71 3.65 -2.33 27.36
C THR A 71 4.09 -1.55 26.12
N ARG A 72 3.87 -2.08 24.91
CA ARG A 72 4.23 -1.41 23.66
C ARG A 72 3.44 -0.11 23.50
N ARG A 73 4.15 0.99 23.36
CA ARG A 73 3.54 2.31 23.18
C ARG A 73 3.16 2.58 21.74
N ASN A 74 4.08 2.35 20.80
CA ASN A 74 3.84 2.62 19.37
C ASN A 74 3.12 1.45 18.72
N LEU A 75 1.93 1.72 18.18
CA LEU A 75 1.07 0.77 17.48
C LEU A 75 0.87 1.23 16.04
N GLU A 76 0.88 0.31 15.10
CA GLU A 76 0.76 0.59 13.69
C GLU A 76 -0.58 0.11 13.16
N VAL A 77 -1.26 0.95 12.39
CA VAL A 77 -2.54 0.62 11.75
C VAL A 77 -2.48 1.02 10.29
N ASP A 78 -2.65 0.05 9.43
CA ASP A 78 -2.67 0.26 7.99
C ASP A 78 -4.12 0.17 7.47
N PHE A 79 -4.64 1.28 6.95
CA PHE A 79 -5.92 1.33 6.28
C PHE A 79 -5.76 0.85 4.85
N PHE A 80 -6.32 -0.31 4.59
CA PHE A 80 -6.17 -1.06 3.37
C PHE A 80 -7.54 -1.61 2.89
N GLY A 81 -7.52 -2.51 1.90
CA GLY A 81 -8.70 -3.19 1.38
C GLY A 81 -8.75 -3.13 -0.14
N GLY A 82 -9.92 -2.86 -0.70
CA GLY A 82 -10.05 -2.50 -2.10
C GLY A 82 -9.58 -1.06 -2.32
N GLU A 83 -10.39 -0.09 -1.92
CA GLU A 83 -9.99 1.32 -1.84
C GLU A 83 -10.48 1.92 -0.50
N PRO A 84 -9.59 2.21 0.44
CA PRO A 84 -9.96 2.70 1.77
C PRO A 84 -10.74 4.01 1.75
N LEU A 85 -10.46 4.89 0.78
CA LEU A 85 -11.16 6.17 0.66
C LEU A 85 -12.65 6.03 0.31
N MET A 86 -13.10 4.86 -0.13
CA MET A 86 -14.54 4.56 -0.26
C MET A 86 -15.25 4.46 1.11
N ASN A 87 -14.50 4.33 2.20
CA ASN A 87 -15.02 4.31 3.57
C ASN A 87 -14.36 5.41 4.43
N PHE A 88 -14.05 6.54 3.82
CA PHE A 88 -13.21 7.58 4.42
C PHE A 88 -13.84 8.19 5.69
N ASP A 89 -15.15 8.40 5.72
CA ASP A 89 -15.83 8.94 6.91
C ASP A 89 -15.72 8.00 8.12
N MET A 90 -15.78 6.69 7.90
CA MET A 90 -15.54 5.71 8.95
C MET A 90 -14.08 5.77 9.41
N VAL A 91 -13.11 5.87 8.49
CA VAL A 91 -11.69 6.02 8.84
C VAL A 91 -11.45 7.27 9.69
N LYS A 92 -12.03 8.42 9.32
CA LYS A 92 -11.94 9.65 10.14
C LYS A 92 -12.46 9.45 11.57
N LYS A 93 -13.63 8.81 11.72
CA LYS A 93 -14.20 8.48 13.02
C LYS A 93 -13.32 7.54 13.84
N LEU A 94 -12.75 6.53 13.18
CA LEU A 94 -11.90 5.54 13.84
C LEU A 94 -10.58 6.17 14.31
N VAL A 95 -9.97 7.04 13.51
CA VAL A 95 -8.76 7.78 13.90
C VAL A 95 -9.06 8.69 15.10
N ALA A 96 -10.18 9.43 15.07
CA ALA A 96 -10.57 10.25 16.20
C ALA A 96 -10.73 9.43 17.49
N TYR A 97 -11.40 8.28 17.42
CA TYR A 97 -11.48 7.33 18.53
C TYR A 97 -10.09 6.90 19.03
N CYS A 98 -9.19 6.52 18.15
CA CYS A 98 -7.83 6.13 18.53
C CYS A 98 -7.07 7.26 19.23
N ARG A 99 -7.20 8.52 18.78
CA ARG A 99 -6.56 9.69 19.44
C ARG A 99 -7.07 9.92 20.87
N GLU A 100 -8.32 9.56 21.15
CA GLU A 100 -8.84 9.56 22.53
C GLU A 100 -8.24 8.42 23.35
N GLN A 101 -8.18 7.21 22.79
CA GLN A 101 -7.64 6.03 23.46
C GLN A 101 -6.12 6.14 23.75
N GLU A 102 -5.36 6.87 22.92
CA GLU A 102 -3.93 7.15 23.18
C GLU A 102 -3.68 7.73 24.56
N LYS A 103 -4.54 8.67 24.98
CA LYS A 103 -4.42 9.35 26.29
C LYS A 103 -4.75 8.42 27.44
N ILE A 104 -5.76 7.55 27.25
CA ILE A 104 -6.25 6.64 28.31
C ILE A 104 -5.26 5.50 28.54
N HIS A 105 -4.69 4.95 27.45
CA HIS A 105 -3.88 3.73 27.50
C HIS A 105 -2.38 3.98 27.32
N ASN A 106 -1.93 5.24 27.28
CA ASN A 106 -0.53 5.62 27.01
C ASN A 106 0.02 4.95 25.73
N LYS A 107 -0.78 4.99 24.67
CA LYS A 107 -0.42 4.49 23.34
C LYS A 107 -0.11 5.64 22.38
N ASN A 108 0.46 5.31 21.23
CA ASN A 108 0.70 6.22 20.11
C ASN A 108 0.45 5.47 18.80
N PHE A 109 -0.64 5.79 18.11
CA PHE A 109 -0.99 5.16 16.86
C PHE A 109 -0.30 5.84 15.68
N ARG A 110 0.30 5.02 14.84
CA ARG A 110 0.88 5.41 13.56
C ARG A 110 0.00 4.86 12.46
N PHE A 111 -0.70 5.75 11.78
CA PHE A 111 -1.59 5.36 10.68
C PHE A 111 -0.86 5.39 9.35
N THR A 112 -1.09 4.37 8.54
CA THR A 112 -0.74 4.33 7.12
C THR A 112 -2.03 4.27 6.31
N MET A 113 -2.08 5.01 5.18
CA MET A 113 -3.16 4.96 4.21
C MET A 113 -2.61 4.48 2.89
N THR A 114 -3.19 3.40 2.33
CA THR A 114 -2.84 2.91 0.99
C THR A 114 -3.98 3.22 0.04
N THR A 115 -3.75 4.00 -1.02
CA THR A 115 -4.82 4.42 -1.94
C THR A 115 -4.41 4.33 -3.41
N ASN A 116 -5.40 4.09 -4.27
CA ASN A 116 -5.25 4.15 -5.72
C ASN A 116 -5.32 5.59 -6.28
N GLY A 117 -5.59 6.58 -5.45
CA GLY A 117 -5.54 8.00 -5.79
C GLY A 117 -6.78 8.58 -6.46
N MET A 118 -7.70 7.78 -6.96
CA MET A 118 -8.88 8.27 -7.69
C MET A 118 -9.74 9.23 -6.87
N LEU A 119 -9.86 8.99 -5.55
CA LEU A 119 -10.70 9.76 -4.63
C LEU A 119 -9.93 10.82 -3.83
N ILE A 120 -8.65 11.05 -4.11
CA ILE A 120 -7.90 12.12 -3.45
C ILE A 120 -8.50 13.47 -3.83
N ASP A 121 -8.75 14.28 -2.80
CA ASP A 121 -9.15 15.68 -2.83
C ASP A 121 -8.47 16.43 -1.68
N ASP A 122 -8.78 17.70 -1.50
CA ASP A 122 -8.19 18.54 -0.45
C ASP A 122 -8.47 18.01 0.97
N ASP A 123 -9.68 17.50 1.25
CA ASP A 123 -10.03 16.92 2.56
C ASP A 123 -9.17 15.69 2.87
N VAL A 124 -8.96 14.81 1.88
CA VAL A 124 -8.07 13.65 2.01
C VAL A 124 -6.63 14.07 2.24
N ILE A 125 -6.13 15.06 1.50
CA ILE A 125 -4.76 15.57 1.65
C ILE A 125 -4.56 16.13 3.05
N ASP A 126 -5.45 17.00 3.50
CA ASP A 126 -5.38 17.65 4.82
C ASP A 126 -5.44 16.62 5.94
N PHE A 127 -6.37 15.67 5.86
CA PHE A 127 -6.48 14.58 6.82
C PHE A 127 -5.21 13.72 6.88
N CYS A 128 -4.72 13.26 5.73
CA CYS A 128 -3.51 12.43 5.67
C CYS A 128 -2.27 13.19 6.17
N ASN A 129 -2.18 14.48 5.87
CA ASN A 129 -1.07 15.32 6.35
C ASN A 129 -1.13 15.55 7.86
N LYS A 130 -2.31 15.56 8.45
CA LYS A 130 -2.49 15.72 9.89
C LYS A 130 -2.34 14.40 10.65
N GLU A 131 -2.96 13.33 10.17
CA GLU A 131 -3.19 12.13 10.95
C GLU A 131 -2.31 10.93 10.53
N CYS A 132 -1.90 10.84 9.25
CA CYS A 132 -1.18 9.69 8.74
C CYS A 132 0.33 9.86 8.87
N HIS A 133 0.99 8.90 9.53
CA HIS A 133 2.44 8.82 9.60
C HIS A 133 3.05 8.52 8.23
N ASN A 134 2.38 7.66 7.46
CA ASN A 134 2.79 7.28 6.12
C ASN A 134 1.59 7.22 5.16
N VAL A 135 1.83 7.42 3.86
CA VAL A 135 0.83 7.23 2.80
C VAL A 135 1.46 6.48 1.64
N VAL A 136 0.77 5.46 1.16
CA VAL A 136 1.16 4.67 0.00
C VAL A 136 0.26 5.04 -1.17
N LEU A 137 0.88 5.58 -2.22
CA LEU A 137 0.23 6.06 -3.45
C LEU A 137 0.49 5.06 -4.58
N SER A 138 -0.55 4.40 -5.07
CA SER A 138 -0.42 3.30 -6.02
C SER A 138 -0.30 3.78 -7.45
N LEU A 139 0.89 3.67 -8.06
CA LEU A 139 1.20 4.01 -9.45
C LEU A 139 2.21 3.02 -10.02
N ASP A 140 1.92 2.40 -11.16
CA ASP A 140 2.79 1.36 -11.74
C ASP A 140 3.90 1.91 -12.65
N GLY A 141 4.03 3.23 -12.78
CA GLY A 141 5.05 3.89 -13.58
C GLY A 141 4.49 4.58 -14.81
N ARG A 142 5.03 4.25 -16.01
CA ARG A 142 4.62 4.85 -17.29
C ARG A 142 3.11 4.69 -17.53
N LYS A 143 2.55 5.64 -18.27
CA LYS A 143 1.10 5.67 -18.56
C LYS A 143 0.59 4.37 -19.17
N GLU A 144 1.27 3.86 -20.18
CA GLU A 144 0.90 2.63 -20.87
C GLU A 144 0.94 1.40 -19.95
N VAL A 145 1.86 1.37 -18.99
CA VAL A 145 1.97 0.29 -17.99
C VAL A 145 0.83 0.42 -16.97
N ASN A 146 0.67 1.60 -16.37
CA ASN A 146 -0.39 1.85 -15.41
C ASN A 146 -1.78 1.57 -16.01
N ASP A 147 -2.08 2.13 -17.18
CA ASP A 147 -3.40 2.05 -17.81
C ASP A 147 -3.67 0.70 -18.48
N ARG A 148 -2.66 -0.16 -18.62
CA ARG A 148 -2.86 -1.55 -18.98
C ARG A 148 -3.64 -2.30 -17.91
N PHE A 149 -3.32 -2.06 -16.65
CA PHE A 149 -3.82 -2.83 -15.51
C PHE A 149 -4.84 -2.07 -14.66
N ARG A 150 -4.57 -0.79 -14.34
CA ARG A 150 -5.36 0.03 -13.41
C ARG A 150 -6.45 0.81 -14.15
N LYS A 151 -7.46 0.08 -14.58
CA LYS A 151 -8.63 0.65 -15.26
C LYS A 151 -9.82 0.79 -14.31
N ASP A 152 -10.70 1.72 -14.64
CA ASP A 152 -12.02 1.78 -14.03
C ASP A 152 -12.94 0.67 -14.59
N TYR A 153 -14.18 0.61 -14.11
CA TYR A 153 -15.17 -0.37 -14.59
C TYR A 153 -15.69 -0.08 -16.00
N ALA A 154 -15.47 1.12 -16.54
CA ALA A 154 -15.77 1.48 -17.92
C ALA A 154 -14.60 1.18 -18.89
N GLY A 155 -13.45 0.74 -18.35
CA GLY A 155 -12.25 0.40 -19.11
C GLY A 155 -11.29 1.57 -19.36
N HIS A 156 -11.53 2.74 -18.76
CA HIS A 156 -10.63 3.89 -18.86
C HIS A 156 -9.42 3.71 -17.94
N GLY A 157 -8.24 4.14 -18.41
CA GLY A 157 -7.04 4.19 -17.59
C GLY A 157 -7.13 5.24 -16.49
N SER A 158 -6.41 5.02 -15.40
CA SER A 158 -6.42 5.90 -14.23
C SER A 158 -5.30 6.95 -14.23
N TYR A 159 -4.25 6.77 -15.05
CA TYR A 159 -3.01 7.55 -14.99
C TYR A 159 -3.24 9.07 -15.06
N ASP A 160 -3.96 9.56 -16.07
CA ASP A 160 -4.19 10.99 -16.27
C ASP A 160 -4.98 11.65 -15.14
N THR A 161 -5.76 10.86 -14.40
CA THR A 161 -6.51 11.31 -13.22
C THR A 161 -5.65 11.34 -11.97
N ILE A 162 -4.85 10.29 -11.74
CA ILE A 162 -4.16 10.12 -10.45
C ILE A 162 -2.83 10.86 -10.38
N VAL A 163 -2.07 10.97 -11.47
CA VAL A 163 -0.75 11.60 -11.44
C VAL A 163 -0.79 13.06 -10.99
N PRO A 164 -1.65 13.94 -11.52
CA PRO A 164 -1.76 15.31 -11.02
C PRO A 164 -2.14 15.39 -9.54
N LYS A 165 -3.03 14.50 -9.08
CA LYS A 165 -3.43 14.41 -7.67
C LYS A 165 -2.27 13.98 -6.77
N PHE A 166 -1.48 13.02 -7.20
CA PHE A 166 -0.29 12.57 -6.47
C PHE A 166 0.78 13.66 -6.39
N GLN A 167 1.01 14.40 -7.47
CA GLN A 167 1.95 15.53 -7.47
C GLN A 167 1.50 16.62 -6.50
N GLU A 168 0.22 16.95 -6.49
CA GLU A 168 -0.34 17.91 -5.53
C GLU A 168 -0.26 17.40 -4.10
N PHE A 169 -0.61 16.12 -3.88
CA PHE A 169 -0.51 15.46 -2.58
C PHE A 169 0.91 15.55 -2.03
N VAL A 170 1.90 15.10 -2.79
CA VAL A 170 3.30 15.08 -2.37
C VAL A 170 3.82 16.49 -2.11
N LYS A 171 3.47 17.46 -2.96
CA LYS A 171 3.80 18.87 -2.76
C LYS A 171 3.27 19.43 -1.43
N LYS A 172 2.01 19.13 -1.09
CA LYS A 172 1.38 19.56 0.18
C LYS A 172 1.87 18.75 1.39
N ARG A 173 2.39 17.54 1.15
CA ARG A 173 2.90 16.68 2.22
C ARG A 173 4.26 17.12 2.73
N GLY A 174 5.10 17.74 1.89
CA GLY A 174 6.45 18.19 2.23
C GLY A 174 7.35 17.04 2.65
N ASP A 175 8.06 17.17 3.77
CA ASP A 175 9.04 16.19 4.27
C ASP A 175 8.43 14.98 5.00
N LYS A 176 7.10 14.84 4.99
CA LYS A 176 6.44 13.69 5.64
C LYS A 176 6.50 12.45 4.76
N ASN A 177 6.56 11.27 5.42
CA ASN A 177 6.71 9.99 4.74
C ASN A 177 5.57 9.69 3.76
N TYR A 178 5.94 9.22 2.57
CA TYR A 178 5.05 8.63 1.59
C TYR A 178 5.83 7.61 0.76
N TYR A 179 5.13 6.76 0.01
CA TYR A 179 5.71 5.91 -1.01
C TYR A 179 4.82 5.91 -2.25
N MET A 180 5.46 6.11 -3.42
CA MET A 180 4.87 5.65 -4.67
C MET A 180 5.09 4.14 -4.74
N ARG A 181 4.02 3.37 -4.88
CA ARG A 181 4.12 1.91 -4.96
C ARG A 181 3.60 1.40 -6.27
N GLY A 182 4.49 0.84 -7.07
CA GLY A 182 4.19 0.21 -8.35
C GLY A 182 4.33 -1.30 -8.30
N THR A 183 3.76 -1.94 -9.31
CA THR A 183 3.83 -3.39 -9.50
C THR A 183 4.39 -3.68 -10.90
N TYR A 184 5.43 -4.52 -10.97
CA TYR A 184 5.90 -5.03 -12.24
C TYR A 184 5.42 -6.47 -12.47
N THR A 185 5.25 -6.81 -13.73
CA THR A 185 4.64 -8.05 -14.21
C THR A 185 5.45 -8.60 -15.37
N HIS A 186 5.06 -9.74 -15.91
CA HIS A 186 5.59 -10.25 -17.19
C HIS A 186 5.55 -9.21 -18.33
N TYR A 187 4.61 -8.27 -18.30
CA TYR A 187 4.43 -7.28 -19.39
C TYR A 187 5.28 -6.01 -19.25
N ASN A 188 5.92 -5.79 -18.11
CA ASN A 188 6.83 -4.66 -17.87
C ASN A 188 8.05 -5.12 -17.09
N THR A 189 8.72 -6.15 -17.59
CA THR A 189 9.99 -6.64 -17.02
C THR A 189 11.10 -5.58 -17.05
N ASP A 190 10.96 -4.55 -17.90
CA ASP A 190 11.81 -3.35 -17.98
C ASP A 190 11.44 -2.29 -16.90
N PHE A 191 11.03 -2.74 -15.71
CA PHE A 191 10.45 -1.94 -14.64
C PHE A 191 11.32 -0.76 -14.15
N THR A 192 12.61 -0.76 -14.43
CA THR A 192 13.47 0.40 -14.12
C THR A 192 13.05 1.65 -14.88
N ASN A 193 12.51 1.49 -16.10
CA ASN A 193 11.95 2.61 -16.86
C ASN A 193 10.73 3.21 -16.15
N ASP A 194 9.95 2.38 -15.47
CA ASP A 194 8.80 2.83 -14.67
C ASP A 194 9.24 3.58 -13.42
N ILE A 195 10.31 3.09 -12.75
CA ILE A 195 10.93 3.78 -11.60
C ILE A 195 11.49 5.14 -12.04
N PHE A 196 12.23 5.19 -13.15
CA PHE A 196 12.81 6.43 -13.63
C PHE A 196 11.73 7.42 -14.06
N HIS A 197 10.67 6.95 -14.70
CA HIS A 197 9.53 7.77 -15.05
C HIS A 197 8.88 8.40 -13.80
N MET A 198 8.66 7.62 -12.72
CA MET A 198 8.14 8.17 -11.47
C MET A 198 9.11 9.20 -10.84
N ALA A 199 10.41 8.96 -10.90
CA ALA A 199 11.42 9.92 -10.45
C ALA A 199 11.39 11.22 -11.27
N ASP A 200 11.22 11.13 -12.60
CA ASP A 200 11.13 12.28 -13.51
C ASP A 200 9.83 13.09 -13.29
N LEU A 201 8.77 12.47 -12.78
CA LEU A 201 7.55 13.14 -12.31
C LEU A 201 7.73 13.92 -10.99
N GLY A 202 8.92 13.81 -10.35
CA GLY A 202 9.27 14.49 -9.11
C GLY A 202 9.02 13.69 -7.82
N PHE A 203 8.72 12.39 -7.93
CA PHE A 203 8.56 11.53 -6.76
C PHE A 203 9.92 11.02 -6.27
N THR A 204 10.19 11.12 -4.97
CA THR A 204 11.48 10.78 -4.35
C THR A 204 11.46 9.45 -3.60
N GLU A 205 10.29 9.04 -3.11
CA GLU A 205 10.12 7.81 -2.34
C GLU A 205 9.40 6.77 -3.21
N LEU A 206 10.16 5.82 -3.75
CA LEU A 206 9.68 4.86 -4.74
C LEU A 206 9.83 3.42 -4.23
N SER A 207 8.81 2.61 -4.46
CA SER A 207 8.80 1.17 -4.22
C SER A 207 8.21 0.45 -5.43
N MET A 208 8.90 -0.57 -5.92
CA MET A 208 8.44 -1.39 -7.04
C MET A 208 8.50 -2.86 -6.62
N GLU A 209 7.38 -3.57 -6.74
CA GLU A 209 7.25 -4.94 -6.29
C GLU A 209 6.78 -5.88 -7.41
N PRO A 210 7.21 -7.16 -7.38
CA PRO A 210 6.70 -8.15 -8.31
C PRO A 210 5.21 -8.40 -8.10
N VAL A 211 4.49 -8.66 -9.18
CA VAL A 211 3.10 -9.08 -9.11
C VAL A 211 2.97 -10.42 -8.34
N VAL A 212 1.97 -10.49 -7.48
CA VAL A 212 1.54 -11.74 -6.85
C VAL A 212 0.33 -12.27 -7.62
N SER A 213 0.55 -13.26 -8.44
CA SER A 213 -0.46 -13.85 -9.32
C SER A 213 -0.61 -15.35 -9.10
N LYS A 214 -1.77 -15.89 -9.51
CA LYS A 214 -1.96 -17.34 -9.55
C LYS A 214 -1.12 -17.97 -10.67
N PRO A 215 -0.67 -19.22 -10.53
CA PRO A 215 -0.05 -19.94 -11.62
C PRO A 215 -0.93 -19.94 -12.88
N GLY A 216 -0.32 -19.62 -14.05
CA GLY A 216 -1.03 -19.54 -15.32
C GLY A 216 -1.73 -18.21 -15.60
N ASP A 217 -1.65 -17.22 -14.70
CA ASP A 217 -2.08 -15.86 -14.99
C ASP A 217 -1.11 -15.23 -16.01
N PRO A 218 -1.62 -14.57 -17.08
CA PRO A 218 -0.75 -13.96 -18.08
C PRO A 218 0.16 -12.85 -17.55
N SER A 219 -0.16 -12.25 -16.40
CA SER A 219 0.66 -11.23 -15.76
C SER A 219 1.76 -11.83 -14.88
N ALA A 220 1.68 -13.13 -14.56
CA ALA A 220 2.63 -13.79 -13.68
C ALA A 220 4.05 -13.76 -14.26
N LEU A 221 5.02 -13.51 -13.41
CA LEU A 221 6.42 -13.65 -13.75
C LEU A 221 6.78 -15.14 -13.92
N THR A 222 7.63 -15.42 -14.88
CA THR A 222 8.09 -16.74 -15.24
C THR A 222 9.60 -16.87 -15.07
N GLU A 223 10.14 -18.10 -15.16
CA GLU A 223 11.59 -18.31 -15.13
C GLU A 223 12.31 -17.63 -16.31
N GLU A 224 11.61 -17.46 -17.45
CA GLU A 224 12.14 -16.77 -18.63
C GLU A 224 12.35 -15.26 -18.40
N ASP A 225 11.64 -14.66 -17.45
CA ASP A 225 11.77 -13.24 -17.08
C ASP A 225 12.99 -13.00 -16.17
N LEU A 226 13.47 -14.00 -15.43
CA LEU A 226 14.51 -13.84 -14.44
C LEU A 226 15.83 -13.24 -14.95
N PRO A 227 16.35 -13.59 -16.16
CA PRO A 227 17.56 -12.96 -16.69
C PRO A 227 17.37 -11.46 -16.91
N ILE A 228 16.21 -11.05 -17.45
CA ILE A 228 15.86 -9.64 -17.67
C ILE A 228 15.77 -8.90 -16.36
N LEU A 229 15.06 -9.47 -15.37
CA LEU A 229 14.90 -8.85 -14.06
C LEU A 229 16.24 -8.66 -13.35
N LYS A 230 17.16 -9.60 -13.43
CA LYS A 230 18.52 -9.46 -12.86
C LYS A 230 19.25 -8.27 -13.49
N GLU A 231 19.20 -8.13 -14.81
CA GLU A 231 19.78 -6.98 -15.50
C GLU A 231 19.14 -5.67 -15.05
N GLN A 232 17.81 -5.63 -14.90
CA GLN A 232 17.12 -4.43 -14.46
C GLN A 232 17.54 -4.03 -13.03
N TYR A 233 17.69 -4.97 -12.09
CA TYR A 233 18.20 -4.65 -10.76
C TYR A 233 19.64 -4.13 -10.78
N GLU A 234 20.49 -4.63 -11.69
CA GLU A 234 21.84 -4.08 -11.87
C GLU A 234 21.82 -2.64 -12.42
N ILE A 235 20.93 -2.37 -13.39
CA ILE A 235 20.71 -1.02 -13.94
C ILE A 235 20.27 -0.08 -12.83
N LEU A 236 19.27 -0.51 -12.04
CA LEU A 236 18.75 0.27 -10.92
C LEU A 236 19.86 0.59 -9.90
N ALA A 237 20.62 -0.42 -9.49
CA ALA A 237 21.70 -0.23 -8.52
C ALA A 237 22.75 0.76 -9.00
N LYS A 238 23.17 0.67 -10.27
CA LYS A 238 24.14 1.61 -10.88
C LYS A 238 23.59 3.04 -10.92
N GLU A 239 22.33 3.21 -11.27
CA GLU A 239 21.70 4.54 -11.34
C GLU A 239 21.50 5.14 -9.93
N MET A 240 21.11 4.33 -8.93
CA MET A 240 21.03 4.80 -7.54
C MET A 240 22.36 5.31 -7.01
N ILE A 241 23.47 4.60 -7.26
CA ILE A 241 24.82 5.05 -6.89
C ILE A 241 25.16 6.38 -7.55
N LYS A 242 24.76 6.57 -8.80
CA LYS A 242 25.03 7.76 -9.59
C LYS A 242 24.22 8.98 -9.10
N ARG A 243 22.95 8.78 -8.71
CA ARG A 243 22.06 9.84 -8.20
C ARG A 243 22.36 10.25 -6.76
N ASN A 244 22.95 9.36 -5.94
CA ASN A 244 23.36 9.64 -4.56
C ASN A 244 24.75 10.30 -4.44
N ARG A 245 25.35 10.72 -5.54
CA ARG A 245 26.58 11.50 -5.60
C ARG A 245 26.30 12.97 -5.98
#